data_66ca34ea7d440ee03febc6a07563ba3d
#
_entry.id   66ca34ea7d440ee03febc6a07563ba3d
#
_cell.length_a   1.000
_cell.length_b   1.000
_cell.length_c   1.000
_cell.angle_alpha   90.00
_cell.angle_beta   90.00
_cell.angle_gamma   90.00
#
_symmetry.space_group_name_H-M   'P 1'
#
loop_
_entity.id
_entity.type
_entity.pdbx_description
1 polymer ?
#
loop_
_entity_poly.entity_id
_entity_poly.type
_entity_poly.pdbx_seq_one_letter_code
_entity_poly.pdbx_strand_id
1 'polypeptide(L)'
;MLVSGATPGLEGRIGILADILPLPFIELSHLAASLVGVGLLIIARGLARRLWRAYVLALVLMLAGAVLSIAKGLDWEEATALLSFAIFLVVFRRAFYRRADDAPLALNWRWLATVAAALIGCGWLGMFAYSHVEYANAMWWDFALDADAPRFLRAGLLVFLVMAAAGLELWIHQRHRPARGEPIPDAVRTVVATSSSTTANLALLGDKQFLMAGDGSGFVMYGQSGGSLIALGEPVAPAAKVDELAWAFRDLADRKALRPVFYEVSADRLPLFLDMGL
;
A
#
# COMPACT_ATOMS: atom_id res chain seq x y z
N MET A 1 -16.97 0.49 9.39
CA MET A 1 -16.99 1.82 8.74
C MET A 1 -17.75 1.80 7.39
N LEU A 2 -17.26 1.12 6.34
CA LEU A 2 -17.95 1.14 5.02
C LEU A 2 -19.32 0.46 5.07
N VAL A 3 -19.44 -0.70 5.71
CA VAL A 3 -20.72 -1.41 5.88
C VAL A 3 -21.66 -0.62 6.80
N SER A 4 -21.15 -0.10 7.92
CA SER A 4 -21.93 0.75 8.83
C SER A 4 -22.41 2.04 8.18
N GLY A 5 -21.63 2.63 7.27
CA GLY A 5 -22.06 3.79 6.46
C GLY A 5 -23.07 3.44 5.36
N ALA A 6 -23.20 2.16 4.99
CA ALA A 6 -24.14 1.66 3.99
C ALA A 6 -25.46 1.12 4.60
N THR A 7 -25.59 1.12 5.92
CA THR A 7 -26.77 0.63 6.64
C THR A 7 -27.39 1.76 7.47
N PRO A 8 -28.74 1.79 7.64
CA PRO A 8 -29.41 2.78 8.47
C PRO A 8 -28.86 2.78 9.90
N GLY A 9 -28.70 3.97 10.47
CA GLY A 9 -28.30 4.14 11.87
C GLY A 9 -29.44 3.72 12.82
N LEU A 10 -29.08 3.42 14.09
CA LEU A 10 -30.08 3.16 15.13
C LEU A 10 -30.69 4.49 15.59
N GLU A 11 -31.96 4.73 15.29
CA GLU A 11 -32.67 5.99 15.52
C GLU A 11 -32.51 6.55 16.94
N GLY A 12 -32.49 5.70 17.98
CA GLY A 12 -32.33 6.15 19.35
C GLY A 12 -30.92 6.73 19.67
N ARG A 13 -29.86 6.32 18.96
CA ARG A 13 -28.49 6.81 19.18
C ARG A 13 -28.24 8.16 18.52
N ILE A 14 -28.82 8.38 17.36
CA ILE A 14 -28.73 9.65 16.61
C ILE A 14 -29.44 10.77 17.38
N GLY A 15 -30.58 10.49 17.98
CA GLY A 15 -31.31 11.46 18.82
C GLY A 15 -30.47 11.97 20.00
N ILE A 16 -29.81 11.09 20.74
CA ILE A 16 -28.91 11.48 21.87
C ILE A 16 -27.74 12.31 21.36
N LEU A 17 -27.20 11.98 20.19
CA LEU A 17 -26.04 12.69 19.63
C LEU A 17 -26.44 14.09 19.12
N ALA A 18 -27.66 14.27 18.62
CA ALA A 18 -28.18 15.54 18.13
C ALA A 18 -28.30 16.62 19.24
N ASP A 19 -28.52 16.18 20.48
CA ASP A 19 -28.54 17.08 21.64
C ASP A 19 -27.14 17.59 22.03
N ILE A 20 -26.07 16.90 21.59
CA ILE A 20 -24.68 17.17 21.97
C ILE A 20 -23.88 17.80 20.83
N LEU A 21 -24.10 17.33 19.60
CA LEU A 21 -23.33 17.73 18.42
C LEU A 21 -24.21 18.37 17.35
N PRO A 22 -23.80 19.52 16.78
CA PRO A 22 -24.50 20.13 15.66
C PRO A 22 -24.55 19.21 14.43
N LEU A 23 -25.66 19.22 13.69
CA LEU A 23 -25.88 18.42 12.49
C LEU A 23 -24.70 18.42 11.48
N PRO A 24 -24.03 19.55 11.17
CA PRO A 24 -22.89 19.55 10.27
C PRO A 24 -21.73 18.66 10.71
N PHE A 25 -21.51 18.50 12.02
CA PHE A 25 -20.46 17.61 12.55
C PHE A 25 -20.83 16.14 12.36
N ILE A 26 -22.10 15.77 12.51
CA ILE A 26 -22.59 14.41 12.26
C ILE A 26 -22.42 14.08 10.78
N GLU A 27 -22.85 14.96 9.88
CA GLU A 27 -22.70 14.82 8.43
C GLU A 27 -21.23 14.66 8.00
N LEU A 28 -20.37 15.55 8.50
CA LEU A 28 -18.94 15.50 8.21
C LEU A 28 -18.31 14.19 8.73
N SER A 29 -18.72 13.74 9.91
CA SER A 29 -18.22 12.48 10.51
C SER A 29 -18.56 11.27 9.65
N HIS A 30 -19.74 11.21 9.03
CA HIS A 30 -20.12 10.15 8.12
C HIS A 30 -19.25 10.11 6.86
N LEU A 31 -19.02 11.28 6.23
CA LEU A 31 -18.16 11.40 5.07
C LEU A 31 -16.70 11.04 5.41
N ALA A 32 -16.18 11.59 6.51
CA ALA A 32 -14.82 11.32 6.98
C ALA A 32 -14.62 9.84 7.34
N ALA A 33 -15.59 9.20 8.01
CA ALA A 33 -15.55 7.78 8.33
C ALA A 33 -15.48 6.91 7.07
N SER A 34 -16.22 7.25 6.03
CA SER A 34 -16.17 6.55 4.73
C SER A 34 -14.80 6.68 4.08
N LEU A 35 -14.20 7.89 4.09
CA LEU A 35 -12.83 8.11 3.60
C LEU A 35 -11.79 7.32 4.38
N VAL A 36 -11.89 7.29 5.71
CA VAL A 36 -11.00 6.47 6.55
C VAL A 36 -11.14 4.99 6.19
N GLY A 37 -12.35 4.50 5.98
CA GLY A 37 -12.58 3.12 5.56
C GLY A 37 -11.90 2.77 4.23
N VAL A 38 -12.04 3.63 3.22
CA VAL A 38 -11.34 3.47 1.93
C VAL A 38 -9.82 3.60 2.10
N GLY A 39 -9.36 4.57 2.89
CA GLY A 39 -7.94 4.75 3.20
C GLY A 39 -7.32 3.50 3.82
N LEU A 40 -7.99 2.86 4.78
CA LEU A 40 -7.56 1.62 5.41
C LEU A 40 -7.45 0.46 4.38
N LEU A 41 -8.41 0.34 3.45
CA LEU A 41 -8.34 -0.66 2.39
C LEU A 41 -7.14 -0.41 1.46
N ILE A 42 -6.90 0.83 1.06
CA ILE A 42 -5.76 1.19 0.20
C ILE A 42 -4.43 0.85 0.90
N ILE A 43 -4.31 1.21 2.18
CA ILE A 43 -3.08 1.04 2.96
C ILE A 43 -2.84 -0.42 3.35
N ALA A 44 -3.86 -1.27 3.41
CA ALA A 44 -3.74 -2.67 3.79
C ALA A 44 -2.67 -3.41 2.96
N ARG A 45 -2.49 -3.02 1.68
CA ARG A 45 -1.40 -3.56 0.86
C ARG A 45 -0.01 -3.15 1.36
N GLY A 46 0.14 -1.91 1.83
CA GLY A 46 1.39 -1.43 2.43
C GLY A 46 1.73 -2.18 3.72
N LEU A 47 0.70 -2.47 4.55
CA LEU A 47 0.84 -3.30 5.74
C LEU A 47 1.29 -4.73 5.38
N ALA A 48 0.68 -5.35 4.36
CA ALA A 48 1.09 -6.66 3.86
C ALA A 48 2.55 -6.69 3.38
N ARG A 49 3.09 -5.55 2.95
CA ARG A 49 4.51 -5.37 2.58
C ARG A 49 5.42 -4.98 3.73
N ARG A 50 4.91 -4.90 4.96
CA ARG A 50 5.65 -4.54 6.17
C ARG A 50 6.24 -3.12 6.14
N LEU A 51 5.59 -2.18 5.43
CA LEU A 51 6.04 -0.80 5.31
C LEU A 51 5.76 -0.01 6.58
N TRP A 52 6.78 0.66 7.13
CA TRP A 52 6.66 1.50 8.33
C TRP A 52 5.66 2.65 8.14
N ARG A 53 5.70 3.34 6.99
CA ARG A 53 4.76 4.43 6.69
C ARG A 53 3.31 3.96 6.65
N ALA A 54 3.05 2.78 6.07
CA ALA A 54 1.71 2.19 6.05
C ALA A 54 1.23 1.83 7.45
N TYR A 55 2.12 1.33 8.31
CA TYR A 55 1.84 1.04 9.72
C TYR A 55 1.44 2.30 10.49
N VAL A 56 2.23 3.38 10.41
CA VAL A 56 1.93 4.64 11.11
C VAL A 56 0.60 5.23 10.60
N LEU A 57 0.40 5.27 9.28
CA LEU A 57 -0.81 5.80 8.69
C LEU A 57 -2.04 4.96 9.04
N ALA A 58 -1.91 3.64 9.10
CA ALA A 58 -3.00 2.76 9.54
C ALA A 58 -3.39 3.02 11.00
N LEU A 59 -2.43 3.21 11.90
CA LEU A 59 -2.71 3.58 13.30
C LEU A 59 -3.45 4.92 13.39
N VAL A 60 -2.98 5.95 12.67
CA VAL A 60 -3.65 7.26 12.63
C VAL A 60 -5.07 7.13 12.12
N LEU A 61 -5.28 6.40 11.01
CA LEU A 61 -6.61 6.20 10.45
C LEU A 61 -7.52 5.37 11.37
N MET A 62 -7.00 4.34 12.05
CA MET A 62 -7.80 3.57 13.00
C MET A 62 -8.23 4.40 14.20
N LEU A 63 -7.33 5.24 14.75
CA LEU A 63 -7.67 6.15 15.85
C LEU A 63 -8.67 7.20 15.40
N ALA A 64 -8.43 7.85 14.27
CA ALA A 64 -9.39 8.80 13.68
C ALA A 64 -10.74 8.14 13.42
N GLY A 65 -10.72 6.93 12.84
CA GLY A 65 -11.91 6.14 12.60
C GLY A 65 -12.70 5.82 13.87
N ALA A 66 -12.03 5.46 14.95
CA ALA A 66 -12.69 5.20 16.24
C ALA A 66 -13.41 6.46 16.77
N VAL A 67 -12.76 7.62 16.68
CA VAL A 67 -13.38 8.91 17.07
C VAL A 67 -14.58 9.23 16.18
N LEU A 68 -14.41 9.10 14.87
CA LEU A 68 -15.48 9.37 13.89
C LEU A 68 -16.67 8.40 14.03
N SER A 69 -16.44 7.13 14.38
CA SER A 69 -17.50 6.16 14.61
C SER A 69 -18.37 6.53 15.80
N ILE A 70 -17.79 7.11 16.85
CA ILE A 70 -18.57 7.67 17.97
C ILE A 70 -19.29 8.93 17.54
N ALA A 71 -18.64 9.83 16.81
CA ALA A 71 -19.19 11.12 16.40
C ALA A 71 -20.33 11.01 15.35
N LYS A 72 -20.35 9.95 14.52
CA LYS A 72 -21.37 9.76 13.49
C LYS A 72 -22.68 9.16 14.02
N GLY A 73 -22.64 8.37 15.12
CA GLY A 73 -23.82 7.62 15.56
C GLY A 73 -23.64 6.84 16.87
N LEU A 74 -22.61 7.16 17.70
CA LEU A 74 -22.25 6.40 18.89
C LEU A 74 -22.02 4.91 18.61
N ASP A 75 -21.35 4.62 17.49
CA ASP A 75 -21.03 3.24 17.05
C ASP A 75 -19.83 2.71 17.83
N TRP A 76 -20.03 2.47 19.13
CA TRP A 76 -18.96 1.99 20.02
C TRP A 76 -18.43 0.61 19.64
N GLU A 77 -19.25 -0.23 19.00
CA GLU A 77 -18.87 -1.55 18.48
C GLU A 77 -17.78 -1.42 17.41
N GLU A 78 -17.96 -0.46 16.51
CA GLU A 78 -16.99 -0.16 15.46
C GLU A 78 -15.72 0.49 16.03
N ALA A 79 -15.87 1.42 16.96
CA ALA A 79 -14.76 2.06 17.64
C ALA A 79 -13.89 1.05 18.40
N THR A 80 -14.51 0.13 19.15
CA THR A 80 -13.79 -0.92 19.88
C THR A 80 -13.08 -1.91 18.95
N ALA A 81 -13.68 -2.27 17.81
CA ALA A 81 -13.03 -3.09 16.80
C ALA A 81 -11.78 -2.40 16.24
N LEU A 82 -11.88 -1.11 15.85
CA LEU A 82 -10.75 -0.35 15.33
C LEU A 82 -9.61 -0.21 16.37
N LEU A 83 -9.95 0.06 17.62
CA LEU A 83 -8.98 0.15 18.71
C LEU A 83 -8.31 -1.21 18.97
N SER A 84 -9.06 -2.30 18.93
CA SER A 84 -8.51 -3.65 19.08
C SER A 84 -7.50 -3.98 17.99
N PHE A 85 -7.81 -3.66 16.72
CA PHE A 85 -6.88 -3.81 15.61
C PHE A 85 -5.67 -2.87 15.74
N ALA A 86 -5.85 -1.63 16.21
CA ALA A 86 -4.74 -0.72 16.47
C ALA A 86 -3.79 -1.28 17.54
N ILE A 87 -4.32 -1.81 18.65
CA ILE A 87 -3.53 -2.46 19.71
C ILE A 87 -2.77 -3.67 19.13
N PHE A 88 -3.45 -4.51 18.33
CA PHE A 88 -2.80 -5.62 17.65
C PHE A 88 -1.61 -5.17 16.80
N LEU A 89 -1.77 -4.12 15.98
CA LEU A 89 -0.67 -3.57 15.19
C LEU A 89 0.47 -3.05 16.07
N VAL A 90 0.19 -2.42 17.21
CA VAL A 90 1.21 -1.93 18.15
C VAL A 90 1.99 -3.10 18.77
N VAL A 91 1.34 -4.19 19.14
CA VAL A 91 2.00 -5.39 19.67
C VAL A 91 2.97 -5.96 18.63
N PHE A 92 2.56 -6.02 17.36
CA PHE A 92 3.37 -6.55 16.27
C PHE A 92 4.21 -5.49 15.53
N ARG A 93 4.47 -4.32 16.14
CA ARG A 93 5.19 -3.19 15.50
C ARG A 93 6.55 -3.58 14.89
N ARG A 94 7.24 -4.57 15.46
CA ARG A 94 8.56 -5.04 14.96
C ARG A 94 8.47 -5.73 13.60
N ALA A 95 7.28 -6.15 13.17
CA ALA A 95 7.07 -6.73 11.84
C ALA A 95 7.15 -5.66 10.71
N PHE A 96 6.99 -4.37 11.04
CA PHE A 96 6.93 -3.26 10.09
C PHE A 96 8.27 -2.50 10.04
N TYR A 97 9.33 -3.18 9.62
CA TYR A 97 10.70 -2.65 9.66
C TYR A 97 11.14 -1.95 8.37
N ARG A 98 10.41 -2.12 7.25
CA ARG A 98 10.81 -1.58 5.94
C ARG A 98 10.55 -0.08 5.87
N ARG A 99 11.63 0.70 5.87
CA ARG A 99 11.62 2.16 5.65
C ARG A 99 11.87 2.43 4.17
N ALA A 100 10.86 2.25 3.34
CA ALA A 100 10.93 2.56 1.93
C ALA A 100 10.66 4.06 1.73
N ASP A 101 11.70 4.87 1.64
CA ASP A 101 11.57 6.32 1.57
C ASP A 101 11.07 6.79 0.20
N ASP A 102 11.38 6.06 -0.88
CA ASP A 102 11.02 6.41 -2.26
C ASP A 102 9.94 5.52 -2.88
N ALA A 103 9.42 4.53 -2.15
CA ALA A 103 8.39 3.66 -2.71
C ALA A 103 7.01 4.32 -2.58
N PRO A 104 6.32 4.61 -3.69
CA PRO A 104 4.91 4.92 -3.64
C PRO A 104 4.17 3.78 -2.93
N LEU A 105 2.96 4.03 -2.41
CA LEU A 105 2.09 3.05 -1.71
C LEU A 105 1.86 1.74 -2.49
N ALA A 106 2.78 1.40 -3.36
CA ALA A 106 2.91 0.18 -4.16
C ALA A 106 1.57 -0.38 -4.63
N LEU A 107 0.66 0.55 -4.96
CA LEU A 107 -0.62 0.24 -5.56
C LEU A 107 -0.36 -0.51 -6.87
N ASN A 108 -1.09 -1.57 -7.12
CA ASN A 108 -1.12 -2.20 -8.43
C ASN A 108 -2.58 -2.37 -8.85
N TRP A 109 -2.79 -2.55 -10.14
CA TRP A 109 -4.12 -2.70 -10.71
C TRP A 109 -4.94 -3.82 -10.06
N ARG A 110 -4.32 -4.96 -9.76
CA ARG A 110 -5.01 -6.10 -9.12
C ARG A 110 -5.53 -5.74 -7.73
N TRP A 111 -4.75 -5.01 -6.94
CA TRP A 111 -5.19 -4.56 -5.63
C TRP A 111 -6.30 -3.52 -5.72
N LEU A 112 -6.16 -2.56 -6.63
CA LEU A 112 -7.20 -1.54 -6.86
C LEU A 112 -8.52 -2.20 -7.30
N ALA A 113 -8.46 -3.21 -8.18
CA ALA A 113 -9.63 -4.00 -8.57
C ALA A 113 -10.27 -4.73 -7.38
N THR A 114 -9.46 -5.28 -6.45
CA THR A 114 -9.98 -5.91 -5.22
C THR A 114 -10.69 -4.89 -4.33
N VAL A 115 -10.10 -3.71 -4.15
CA VAL A 115 -10.72 -2.61 -3.39
C VAL A 115 -12.01 -2.15 -4.07
N ALA A 116 -11.99 -1.96 -5.39
CA ALA A 116 -13.17 -1.60 -6.16
C ALA A 116 -14.29 -2.64 -6.02
N ALA A 117 -13.98 -3.93 -6.09
CA ALA A 117 -14.95 -5.01 -5.89
C ALA A 117 -15.56 -4.98 -4.48
N ALA A 118 -14.76 -4.75 -3.44
CA ALA A 118 -15.26 -4.58 -2.08
C ALA A 118 -16.18 -3.37 -1.94
N LEU A 119 -15.83 -2.23 -2.56
CA LEU A 119 -16.66 -1.02 -2.55
C LEU A 119 -17.95 -1.18 -3.34
N ILE A 120 -17.93 -1.88 -4.48
CA ILE A 120 -19.13 -2.24 -5.24
C ILE A 120 -20.06 -3.11 -4.39
N GLY A 121 -19.49 -4.10 -3.67
CA GLY A 121 -20.26 -4.93 -2.75
C GLY A 121 -20.90 -4.11 -1.62
N CYS A 122 -20.18 -3.19 -0.99
CA CYS A 122 -20.73 -2.26 0.00
C CYS A 122 -21.80 -1.35 -0.60
N GLY A 123 -21.58 -0.84 -1.81
CA GLY A 123 -22.56 -0.03 -2.54
C GLY A 123 -23.85 -0.81 -2.83
N TRP A 124 -23.72 -2.06 -3.26
CA TRP A 124 -24.88 -2.94 -3.49
C TRP A 124 -25.66 -3.21 -2.20
N LEU A 125 -24.97 -3.48 -1.08
CA LEU A 125 -25.61 -3.62 0.23
C LEU A 125 -26.35 -2.35 0.65
N GLY A 126 -25.79 -1.18 0.42
CA GLY A 126 -26.44 0.09 0.69
C GLY A 126 -27.69 0.32 -0.18
N MET A 127 -27.58 0.04 -1.48
CA MET A 127 -28.75 0.11 -2.38
C MET A 127 -29.86 -0.85 -1.94
N PHE A 128 -29.51 -2.03 -1.47
CA PHE A 128 -30.49 -2.98 -0.94
C PHE A 128 -31.10 -2.49 0.38
N ALA A 129 -30.28 -1.95 1.30
CA ALA A 129 -30.75 -1.41 2.58
C ALA A 129 -31.71 -0.24 2.40
N TYR A 130 -31.51 0.61 1.39
CA TYR A 130 -32.35 1.77 1.07
C TYR A 130 -33.32 1.53 -0.10
N SER A 131 -33.62 0.29 -0.47
CA SER A 131 -34.48 -0.06 -1.60
C SER A 131 -35.94 0.45 -1.47
N HIS A 132 -36.35 0.78 -0.25
CA HIS A 132 -37.68 1.35 0.05
C HIS A 132 -37.72 2.89 -0.09
N VAL A 133 -36.59 3.54 -0.32
CA VAL A 133 -36.49 5.01 -0.47
C VAL A 133 -36.48 5.36 -1.95
N GLU A 134 -37.47 6.11 -2.42
CA GLU A 134 -37.49 6.59 -3.81
C GLU A 134 -36.43 7.67 -4.04
N TYR A 135 -35.65 7.51 -5.11
CA TYR A 135 -34.63 8.48 -5.48
C TYR A 135 -35.26 9.81 -5.91
N ALA A 136 -34.80 10.89 -5.31
CA ALA A 136 -35.08 12.26 -5.72
C ALA A 136 -33.79 13.12 -5.80
N ASN A 137 -33.75 14.02 -6.79
CA ASN A 137 -32.58 14.91 -6.92
C ASN A 137 -32.37 15.81 -5.70
N ALA A 138 -33.41 16.08 -4.92
CA ALA A 138 -33.34 16.83 -3.67
C ALA A 138 -32.44 16.15 -2.62
N MET A 139 -32.30 14.83 -2.65
CA MET A 139 -31.46 14.06 -1.71
C MET A 139 -29.99 14.52 -1.66
N TRP A 140 -29.46 15.09 -2.73
CA TRP A 140 -28.09 15.63 -2.72
C TRP A 140 -27.92 16.82 -1.78
N TRP A 141 -29.00 17.52 -1.46
CA TRP A 141 -29.03 18.76 -0.67
C TRP A 141 -29.83 18.59 0.62
N ASP A 142 -30.30 17.37 0.91
CA ASP A 142 -31.06 17.07 2.10
C ASP A 142 -30.10 16.79 3.28
N PHE A 143 -30.08 17.71 4.25
CA PHE A 143 -29.27 17.65 5.46
C PHE A 143 -30.20 17.61 6.68
N ALA A 144 -30.71 16.44 6.98
CA ALA A 144 -31.60 16.19 8.11
C ALA A 144 -31.04 15.04 8.98
N LEU A 145 -31.51 14.91 10.22
CA LEU A 145 -31.06 13.86 11.14
C LEU A 145 -31.41 12.45 10.68
N ASP A 146 -32.50 12.31 9.95
CA ASP A 146 -33.02 11.09 9.35
C ASP A 146 -32.62 10.88 7.87
N ALA A 147 -31.70 11.72 7.37
CA ALA A 147 -31.26 11.70 5.97
C ALA A 147 -30.17 10.65 5.69
N ASP A 148 -30.34 9.40 6.12
CA ASP A 148 -29.33 8.34 5.96
C ASP A 148 -29.10 7.97 4.48
N ALA A 149 -30.14 7.86 3.66
CA ALA A 149 -30.01 7.58 2.23
C ALA A 149 -29.27 8.71 1.48
N PRO A 150 -29.56 10.01 1.70
CA PRO A 150 -28.74 11.13 1.21
C PRO A 150 -27.29 11.06 1.63
N ARG A 151 -26.97 10.70 2.89
CA ARG A 151 -25.60 10.52 3.38
C ARG A 151 -24.86 9.42 2.63
N PHE A 152 -25.52 8.29 2.42
CA PHE A 152 -24.98 7.17 1.65
C PHE A 152 -24.63 7.57 0.21
N LEU A 153 -25.47 8.32 -0.49
CA LEU A 153 -25.21 8.81 -1.85
C LEU A 153 -23.99 9.73 -1.90
N ARG A 154 -23.90 10.72 -1.00
CA ARG A 154 -22.77 11.65 -0.93
C ARG A 154 -21.46 10.94 -0.60
N ALA A 155 -21.49 10.02 0.37
CA ALA A 155 -20.32 9.21 0.71
C ALA A 155 -19.88 8.32 -0.46
N GLY A 156 -20.83 7.72 -1.17
CA GLY A 156 -20.56 6.90 -2.36
C GLY A 156 -19.89 7.67 -3.48
N LEU A 157 -20.34 8.90 -3.78
CA LEU A 157 -19.71 9.78 -4.77
C LEU A 157 -18.28 10.12 -4.35
N LEU A 158 -18.04 10.49 -3.08
CA LEU A 158 -16.72 10.84 -2.59
C LEU A 158 -15.75 9.65 -2.68
N VAL A 159 -16.20 8.46 -2.29
CA VAL A 159 -15.43 7.21 -2.43
C VAL A 159 -15.08 6.94 -3.89
N PHE A 160 -16.04 7.12 -4.80
CA PHE A 160 -15.82 6.96 -6.23
C PHE A 160 -14.73 7.92 -6.75
N LEU A 161 -14.78 9.19 -6.37
CA LEU A 161 -13.79 10.19 -6.77
C LEU A 161 -12.39 9.85 -6.27
N VAL A 162 -12.24 9.38 -5.02
CA VAL A 162 -10.96 8.92 -4.45
C VAL A 162 -10.42 7.72 -5.23
N MET A 163 -11.28 6.75 -5.56
CA MET A 163 -10.86 5.59 -6.34
C MET A 163 -10.48 5.95 -7.78
N ALA A 164 -11.21 6.89 -8.40
CA ALA A 164 -10.88 7.40 -9.73
C ALA A 164 -9.52 8.12 -9.73
N ALA A 165 -9.23 8.94 -8.71
CA ALA A 165 -7.95 9.61 -8.54
C ALA A 165 -6.81 8.59 -8.35
N ALA A 166 -6.99 7.58 -7.49
CA ALA A 166 -6.00 6.52 -7.30
C ALA A 166 -5.77 5.71 -8.58
N GLY A 167 -6.81 5.43 -9.35
CA GLY A 167 -6.71 4.76 -10.65
C GLY A 167 -5.95 5.59 -11.68
N LEU A 168 -6.23 6.89 -11.74
CA LEU A 168 -5.54 7.83 -12.63
C LEU A 168 -4.05 7.94 -12.28
N GLU A 169 -3.71 8.05 -10.99
CA GLU A 169 -2.33 8.08 -10.52
C GLU A 169 -1.57 6.81 -10.93
N LEU A 170 -2.17 5.63 -10.73
CA LEU A 170 -1.59 4.36 -11.20
C LEU A 170 -1.37 4.35 -12.71
N TRP A 171 -2.32 4.84 -13.48
CA TRP A 171 -2.24 4.86 -14.94
C TRP A 171 -1.11 5.80 -15.43
N ILE A 172 -0.94 6.95 -14.80
CA ILE A 172 0.14 7.90 -15.10
C ILE A 172 1.50 7.26 -14.75
N HIS A 173 1.64 6.68 -13.56
CA HIS A 173 2.91 6.09 -13.12
C HIS A 173 3.32 4.84 -13.89
N GLN A 174 2.37 4.04 -14.39
CA GLN A 174 2.68 2.88 -15.24
C GLN A 174 3.31 3.27 -16.58
N ARG A 175 3.11 4.49 -17.05
CA ARG A 175 3.72 5.00 -18.30
C ARG A 175 5.18 5.38 -18.13
N HIS A 176 5.63 5.62 -16.90
CA HIS A 176 7.02 5.94 -16.58
C HIS A 176 7.81 4.65 -16.29
N ARG A 177 7.92 3.74 -17.28
CA ARG A 177 8.91 2.67 -17.21
C ARG A 177 10.29 3.31 -17.39
N PRO A 178 11.29 2.96 -16.54
CA PRO A 178 12.65 3.43 -16.76
C PRO A 178 13.07 3.05 -18.18
N ALA A 179 13.64 4.00 -18.90
CA ALA A 179 14.10 3.81 -20.27
C ALA A 179 15.10 2.63 -20.27
N ARG A 180 14.90 1.67 -21.17
CA ARG A 180 15.91 0.67 -21.47
C ARG A 180 17.11 1.42 -22.06
N GLY A 181 18.27 1.26 -21.42
CA GLY A 181 19.52 1.74 -22.01
C GLY A 181 20.27 2.84 -21.24
N GLU A 182 20.36 2.73 -19.89
CA GLU A 182 21.42 3.49 -19.21
C GLU A 182 22.78 3.00 -19.73
N PRO A 183 23.72 3.93 -20.02
CA PRO A 183 25.04 3.54 -20.46
C PRO A 183 25.71 2.66 -19.41
N ILE A 184 26.33 1.55 -19.85
CA ILE A 184 27.04 0.64 -18.96
C ILE A 184 28.22 1.38 -18.32
N PRO A 185 28.30 1.51 -16.98
CA PRO A 185 29.39 2.18 -16.31
C PRO A 185 30.74 1.55 -16.67
N ASP A 186 31.77 2.36 -16.87
CA ASP A 186 33.13 1.87 -17.21
C ASP A 186 33.68 0.94 -16.12
N ALA A 187 33.33 1.19 -14.85
CA ALA A 187 33.70 0.31 -13.75
C ALA A 187 33.13 -1.12 -13.94
N VAL A 188 31.90 -1.26 -14.46
CA VAL A 188 31.30 -2.58 -14.78
C VAL A 188 32.16 -3.29 -15.85
N ARG A 189 32.53 -2.56 -16.91
CA ARG A 189 33.40 -3.12 -17.98
C ARG A 189 34.74 -3.62 -17.44
N THR A 190 35.38 -2.85 -16.55
CA THR A 190 36.64 -3.20 -15.92
C THR A 190 36.51 -4.46 -15.06
N VAL A 191 35.46 -4.54 -14.24
CA VAL A 191 35.22 -5.71 -13.38
C VAL A 191 34.89 -6.95 -14.23
N VAL A 192 34.12 -6.82 -15.29
CA VAL A 192 33.82 -7.94 -16.22
C VAL A 192 35.11 -8.45 -16.87
N ALA A 193 35.98 -7.56 -17.33
CA ALA A 193 37.24 -7.94 -18.00
C ALA A 193 38.19 -8.73 -17.09
N THR A 194 38.10 -8.55 -15.77
CA THR A 194 38.96 -9.26 -14.77
C THR A 194 38.26 -10.45 -14.13
N SER A 195 36.96 -10.63 -14.38
CA SER A 195 36.14 -11.70 -13.79
C SER A 195 36.35 -13.04 -14.52
N SER A 196 36.47 -14.12 -13.76
CA SER A 196 36.45 -15.48 -14.28
C SER A 196 35.05 -16.02 -14.57
N SER A 197 33.98 -15.30 -14.16
CA SER A 197 32.59 -15.72 -14.33
C SER A 197 32.12 -15.40 -15.75
N THR A 198 31.69 -16.42 -16.48
CA THR A 198 31.07 -16.24 -17.81
C THR A 198 29.74 -15.50 -17.75
N THR A 199 28.99 -15.66 -16.66
CA THR A 199 27.72 -14.96 -16.41
C THR A 199 27.93 -13.46 -16.30
N ALA A 200 29.11 -12.99 -15.83
CA ALA A 200 29.43 -11.57 -15.73
C ALA A 200 29.32 -10.84 -17.10
N ASN A 201 29.58 -11.53 -18.21
CA ASN A 201 29.49 -10.95 -19.56
C ASN A 201 28.06 -10.52 -19.93
N LEU A 202 27.03 -11.09 -19.28
CA LEU A 202 25.63 -10.69 -19.49
C LEU A 202 25.35 -9.24 -19.03
N ALA A 203 26.23 -8.67 -18.21
CA ALA A 203 26.19 -7.26 -17.83
C ALA A 203 26.36 -6.32 -19.04
N LEU A 204 27.07 -6.77 -20.09
CA LEU A 204 27.36 -5.96 -21.27
C LEU A 204 26.20 -5.86 -22.26
N LEU A 205 25.08 -6.56 -22.04
CA LEU A 205 23.89 -6.51 -22.91
C LEU A 205 23.13 -5.18 -22.82
N GLY A 206 23.39 -4.33 -21.82
CA GLY A 206 22.79 -3.00 -21.69
C GLY A 206 21.32 -3.00 -21.26
N ASP A 207 20.77 -4.13 -20.83
CA ASP A 207 19.38 -4.30 -20.40
C ASP A 207 19.21 -4.40 -18.87
N LYS A 208 20.29 -4.26 -18.12
CA LYS A 208 20.34 -4.44 -16.67
C LYS A 208 20.75 -3.18 -15.95
N GLN A 209 20.35 -3.08 -14.69
CA GLN A 209 20.80 -2.07 -13.74
C GLN A 209 21.95 -2.65 -12.89
N PHE A 210 22.74 -1.77 -12.27
CA PHE A 210 23.92 -2.16 -11.50
C PHE A 210 23.88 -1.54 -10.11
N LEU A 211 24.11 -2.35 -9.09
CA LEU A 211 24.48 -1.91 -7.75
C LEU A 211 25.99 -2.08 -7.62
N MET A 212 26.73 -0.99 -7.58
CA MET A 212 28.19 -1.00 -7.46
C MET A 212 28.62 -1.13 -6.00
N ALA A 213 29.76 -1.82 -5.77
CA ALA A 213 30.49 -1.69 -4.52
C ALA A 213 30.99 -0.24 -4.35
N GLY A 214 31.09 0.24 -3.10
CA GLY A 214 31.49 1.62 -2.82
C GLY A 214 32.87 1.99 -3.35
N ASP A 215 33.79 1.02 -3.53
CA ASP A 215 35.12 1.17 -4.10
C ASP A 215 35.18 0.82 -5.60
N GLY A 216 34.06 0.48 -6.22
CA GLY A 216 33.96 0.10 -7.63
C GLY A 216 34.58 -1.28 -7.96
N SER A 217 34.98 -2.09 -6.97
CA SER A 217 35.63 -3.39 -7.17
C SER A 217 34.69 -4.52 -7.56
N GLY A 218 33.37 -4.28 -7.53
CA GLY A 218 32.36 -5.28 -7.85
C GLY A 218 30.98 -4.68 -8.07
N PHE A 219 30.07 -5.51 -8.54
CA PHE A 219 28.66 -5.11 -8.76
C PHE A 219 27.68 -6.28 -8.63
N VAL A 220 26.40 -5.95 -8.44
CA VAL A 220 25.27 -6.84 -8.68
C VAL A 220 24.51 -6.33 -9.90
N MET A 221 24.35 -7.16 -10.92
CA MET A 221 23.47 -6.86 -12.05
C MET A 221 22.05 -7.30 -11.75
N TYR A 222 21.09 -6.43 -11.97
CA TYR A 222 19.69 -6.72 -11.62
C TYR A 222 18.70 -6.09 -12.58
N GLY A 223 17.47 -6.60 -12.51
CA GLY A 223 16.32 -6.01 -13.17
C GLY A 223 15.12 -6.03 -12.25
N GLN A 224 14.09 -5.25 -12.59
CA GLN A 224 12.84 -5.23 -11.85
C GLN A 224 11.74 -5.92 -12.66
N SER A 225 11.03 -6.86 -12.04
CA SER A 225 9.84 -7.48 -12.61
C SER A 225 8.71 -7.52 -11.58
N GLY A 226 7.62 -6.84 -11.89
CA GLY A 226 6.48 -6.74 -10.98
C GLY A 226 6.84 -6.16 -9.61
N GLY A 227 6.65 -6.94 -8.56
CA GLY A 227 6.98 -6.58 -7.17
C GLY A 227 8.34 -7.10 -6.70
N SER A 228 9.22 -7.55 -7.61
CA SER A 228 10.49 -8.16 -7.27
C SER A 228 11.67 -7.42 -7.92
N LEU A 229 12.78 -7.33 -7.20
CA LEU A 229 14.08 -6.95 -7.70
C LEU A 229 14.88 -8.22 -7.87
N ILE A 230 15.30 -8.52 -9.10
CA ILE A 230 15.89 -9.81 -9.47
C ILE A 230 17.35 -9.61 -9.84
N ALA A 231 18.26 -10.10 -9.02
CA ALA A 231 19.68 -10.20 -9.34
C ALA A 231 19.90 -11.41 -10.26
N LEU A 232 20.67 -11.24 -11.31
CA LEU A 232 21.10 -12.33 -12.18
C LEU A 232 22.48 -12.80 -11.77
N GLY A 233 22.55 -14.03 -11.26
CA GLY A 233 23.75 -14.60 -10.69
C GLY A 233 24.08 -14.04 -9.29
N GLU A 234 25.28 -14.38 -8.86
CA GLU A 234 25.90 -13.86 -7.66
C GLU A 234 26.50 -12.47 -7.90
N PRO A 235 26.81 -11.69 -6.85
CA PRO A 235 27.61 -10.50 -7.01
C PRO A 235 28.93 -10.79 -7.72
N VAL A 236 29.26 -10.02 -8.75
CA VAL A 236 30.53 -10.10 -9.47
C VAL A 236 31.56 -9.23 -8.74
N ALA A 237 32.36 -9.83 -7.88
CA ALA A 237 33.30 -9.12 -7.01
C ALA A 237 34.38 -10.07 -6.49
N PRO A 238 35.50 -9.54 -5.89
CA PRO A 238 36.41 -10.34 -5.09
C PRO A 238 35.66 -11.07 -3.96
N ALA A 239 36.10 -12.28 -3.61
CA ALA A 239 35.40 -13.15 -2.65
C ALA A 239 35.03 -12.46 -1.32
N ALA A 240 35.92 -11.58 -0.83
CA ALA A 240 35.70 -10.83 0.41
C ALA A 240 34.55 -9.79 0.34
N LYS A 241 34.07 -9.43 -0.85
CA LYS A 241 33.07 -8.40 -1.09
C LYS A 241 31.71 -8.97 -1.50
N VAL A 242 31.61 -10.26 -1.82
CA VAL A 242 30.40 -10.89 -2.31
C VAL A 242 29.27 -10.78 -1.28
N ASP A 243 29.57 -11.09 -0.03
CA ASP A 243 28.56 -11.06 1.05
C ASP A 243 28.07 -9.64 1.31
N GLU A 244 28.98 -8.65 1.35
CA GLU A 244 28.64 -7.23 1.50
C GLU A 244 27.68 -6.77 0.39
N LEU A 245 28.00 -7.08 -0.86
CA LEU A 245 27.17 -6.70 -2.01
C LEU A 245 25.82 -7.42 -2.02
N ALA A 246 25.77 -8.68 -1.62
CA ALA A 246 24.51 -9.42 -1.52
C ALA A 246 23.59 -8.79 -0.47
N TRP A 247 24.11 -8.43 0.71
CA TRP A 247 23.36 -7.71 1.74
C TRP A 247 22.96 -6.31 1.27
N ALA A 248 23.85 -5.57 0.62
CA ALA A 248 23.53 -4.25 0.06
C ALA A 248 22.40 -4.32 -0.99
N PHE A 249 22.36 -5.39 -1.80
CA PHE A 249 21.26 -5.62 -2.74
C PHE A 249 19.94 -5.90 -2.03
N ARG A 250 19.94 -6.70 -0.95
CA ARG A 250 18.75 -6.89 -0.11
C ARG A 250 18.27 -5.58 0.45
N ASP A 251 19.16 -4.75 0.99
CA ASP A 251 18.82 -3.43 1.52
C ASP A 251 18.26 -2.49 0.43
N LEU A 252 18.80 -2.56 -0.80
CA LEU A 252 18.26 -1.83 -1.94
C LEU A 252 16.84 -2.27 -2.25
N ALA A 253 16.57 -3.58 -2.25
CA ALA A 253 15.23 -4.12 -2.47
C ALA A 253 14.26 -3.68 -1.36
N ASP A 254 14.71 -3.67 -0.09
CA ASP A 254 13.90 -3.21 1.04
C ASP A 254 13.60 -1.71 0.95
N ARG A 255 14.58 -0.87 0.56
CA ARG A 255 14.36 0.57 0.31
C ARG A 255 13.35 0.83 -0.82
N LYS A 256 13.38 0.01 -1.87
CA LYS A 256 12.42 0.08 -2.98
C LYS A 256 11.08 -0.61 -2.68
N ALA A 257 10.89 -1.17 -1.49
CA ALA A 257 9.73 -1.99 -1.10
C ALA A 257 9.48 -3.17 -2.07
N LEU A 258 10.53 -3.70 -2.68
CA LEU A 258 10.51 -4.83 -3.58
C LEU A 258 10.98 -6.10 -2.87
N ARG A 259 10.61 -7.26 -3.40
CA ARG A 259 11.08 -8.54 -2.92
C ARG A 259 12.44 -8.85 -3.57
N PRO A 260 13.54 -9.07 -2.80
CA PRO A 260 14.81 -9.49 -3.37
C PRO A 260 14.71 -10.93 -3.88
N VAL A 261 15.27 -11.17 -5.04
CA VAL A 261 15.40 -12.50 -5.65
C VAL A 261 16.78 -12.60 -6.25
N PHE A 262 17.50 -13.68 -5.96
CA PHE A 262 18.71 -14.04 -6.66
C PHE A 262 18.41 -15.24 -7.55
N TYR A 263 18.74 -15.12 -8.82
CA TYR A 263 18.52 -16.13 -9.84
C TYR A 263 19.85 -16.71 -10.31
N GLU A 264 19.99 -18.03 -10.36
CA GLU A 264 21.24 -18.73 -10.69
C GLU A 264 22.39 -18.49 -9.69
N VAL A 265 22.19 -18.93 -8.44
CA VAL A 265 23.25 -18.93 -7.43
C VAL A 265 23.88 -20.32 -7.28
N SER A 266 25.16 -20.37 -6.92
CA SER A 266 25.85 -21.63 -6.67
C SER A 266 25.40 -22.28 -5.37
N ALA A 267 25.44 -23.61 -5.30
CA ALA A 267 25.09 -24.36 -4.10
C ALA A 267 25.97 -23.98 -2.89
N ASP A 268 27.24 -23.65 -3.14
CA ASP A 268 28.20 -23.30 -2.09
C ASP A 268 27.87 -21.97 -1.40
N ARG A 269 27.12 -21.08 -2.09
CA ARG A 269 26.69 -19.78 -1.55
C ARG A 269 25.27 -19.80 -0.97
N LEU A 270 24.55 -20.91 -1.09
CA LEU A 270 23.19 -21.04 -0.58
C LEU A 270 23.02 -20.66 0.90
N PRO A 271 23.96 -20.99 1.82
CA PRO A 271 23.87 -20.56 3.22
C PRO A 271 23.71 -19.05 3.39
N LEU A 272 24.48 -18.24 2.63
CA LEU A 272 24.39 -16.78 2.66
C LEU A 272 22.98 -16.28 2.34
N PHE A 273 22.33 -16.85 1.32
CA PHE A 273 20.99 -16.43 0.91
C PHE A 273 19.91 -16.94 1.86
N LEU A 274 20.09 -18.12 2.47
CA LEU A 274 19.21 -18.63 3.53
C LEU A 274 19.26 -17.75 4.79
N ASP A 275 20.46 -17.27 5.17
CA ASP A 275 20.63 -16.35 6.30
C ASP A 275 19.93 -15.00 6.05
N MET A 276 19.78 -14.59 4.80
CA MET A 276 18.97 -13.44 4.40
C MET A 276 17.47 -13.69 4.48
N GLY A 277 17.01 -14.93 4.69
CA GLY A 277 15.61 -15.32 4.68
C GLY A 277 15.01 -15.40 3.28
N LEU A 278 15.79 -15.81 2.30
CA LEU A 278 15.41 -15.99 0.88
C LEU A 278 15.18 -17.47 0.57
#